data_3fcdaf440bcb801f6b77920b73c6d6dc
#
_entry.id   3fcdaf440bcb801f6b77920b73c6d6dc
#
_cell.length_a   1.000
_cell.length_b   1.000
_cell.length_c   1.000
_cell.angle_alpha   90.00
_cell.angle_beta   90.00
_cell.angle_gamma   90.00
#
_symmetry.space_group_name_H-M   'P 1'
#
loop_
_entity.id
_entity.type
_entity.pdbx_description
1 polymer ?
#
loop_
_entity_poly.entity_id
_entity_poly.type
_entity_poly.pdbx_seq_one_letter_code
_entity_poly.pdbx_strand_id
1 'polypeptide(L)'
;SIRIFKAGLRCRLFPEAWVWHKRRTDLRKFFRQVYNSGIARINLYKKYPESLKLVHMLPMVFTVGVLSMLALCLVLLALCPTLAWLPLVPLALYSLLICIDSARLNRSLKIGMQSIAAAYVQLMGYGFGFIEAWWKRCVRGKSEFAAFEKTFYK
;
A
#
# COMPACT_ATOMS: atom_id res chain seq x y z
N SER A 1 17.20 7.62 -8.17
CA SER A 1 18.02 8.65 -7.47
C SER A 1 19.23 8.08 -6.72
N ILE A 2 19.15 6.91 -6.05
CA ILE A 2 20.28 6.34 -5.28
C ILE A 2 21.56 6.24 -6.14
N ARG A 3 21.47 5.72 -7.37
CA ARG A 3 22.62 5.61 -8.29
C ARG A 3 23.19 6.97 -8.68
N ILE A 4 22.34 7.97 -8.88
CA ILE A 4 22.76 9.35 -9.21
C ILE A 4 23.55 9.93 -8.05
N PHE A 5 23.07 9.79 -6.81
CA PHE A 5 23.79 10.29 -5.63
C PHE A 5 25.09 9.52 -5.37
N LYS A 6 25.10 8.19 -5.57
CA LYS A 6 26.33 7.39 -5.45
C LYS A 6 27.38 7.74 -6.52
N ALA A 7 26.98 8.29 -7.66
CA ALA A 7 27.86 8.82 -8.69
C ALA A 7 28.33 10.27 -8.41
N GLY A 8 28.03 10.83 -7.22
CA GLY A 8 28.41 12.20 -6.86
C GLY A 8 27.58 13.30 -7.52
N LEU A 9 26.57 12.93 -8.31
CA LEU A 9 25.71 13.89 -9.00
C LEU A 9 24.61 14.41 -8.09
N ARG A 10 24.13 15.63 -8.36
CA ARG A 10 23.04 16.27 -7.61
C ARG A 10 21.77 16.34 -8.45
N CYS A 11 20.61 16.19 -7.81
CA CYS A 11 19.30 16.43 -8.41
C CYS A 11 18.80 17.82 -8.01
N ARG A 12 18.26 18.57 -8.97
CA ARG A 12 17.62 19.88 -8.74
C ARG A 12 16.15 19.79 -9.16
N LEU A 13 15.27 20.32 -8.35
CA LEU A 13 13.86 20.52 -8.70
C LEU A 13 13.71 21.88 -9.38
N PHE A 14 13.03 21.91 -10.52
CA PHE A 14 12.64 23.13 -11.22
C PHE A 14 11.13 23.30 -11.04
N PRO A 15 10.67 24.23 -10.20
CA PRO A 15 9.23 24.42 -9.93
C PRO A 15 8.42 24.80 -11.18
N GLU A 16 9.08 25.45 -12.15
CA GLU A 16 8.47 25.89 -13.41
C GLU A 16 8.25 24.73 -14.41
N ALA A 17 8.99 23.63 -14.23
CA ALA A 17 8.88 22.43 -15.07
C ALA A 17 7.80 21.50 -14.54
N TRP A 18 6.55 21.79 -14.85
CA TRP A 18 5.41 20.97 -14.43
C TRP A 18 4.64 20.44 -15.64
N VAL A 19 3.95 19.32 -15.43
CA VAL A 19 3.11 18.67 -16.45
C VAL A 19 1.78 18.24 -15.87
N TRP A 20 0.73 18.30 -16.68
CA TRP A 20 -0.55 17.70 -16.32
C TRP A 20 -0.45 16.18 -16.44
N HIS A 21 -0.65 15.48 -15.35
CA HIS A 21 -0.66 14.03 -15.33
C HIS A 21 -2.04 13.50 -14.91
N LYS A 22 -2.74 12.85 -15.84
CA LYS A 22 -4.02 12.20 -15.55
C LYS A 22 -3.78 10.97 -14.68
N ARG A 23 -4.20 11.03 -13.42
CA ARG A 23 -4.12 9.89 -12.52
C ARG A 23 -5.08 8.78 -12.93
N ARG A 24 -4.82 7.57 -12.48
CA ARG A 24 -5.68 6.42 -12.72
C ARG A 24 -6.98 6.59 -11.94
N THR A 25 -8.11 6.45 -12.63
CA THR A 25 -9.46 6.59 -12.05
C THR A 25 -10.10 5.25 -11.70
N ASP A 26 -9.44 4.13 -12.06
CA ASP A 26 -9.92 2.77 -11.86
C ASP A 26 -9.17 2.14 -10.66
N LEU A 27 -9.93 1.68 -9.65
CA LEU A 27 -9.39 1.06 -8.44
C LEU A 27 -8.57 -0.20 -8.73
N ARG A 28 -8.94 -0.98 -9.77
CA ARG A 28 -8.18 -2.19 -10.16
C ARG A 28 -6.80 -1.84 -10.69
N LYS A 29 -6.71 -0.81 -11.54
CA LYS A 29 -5.43 -0.29 -12.05
C LYS A 29 -4.62 0.34 -10.93
N PHE A 30 -5.28 1.02 -10.00
CA PHE A 30 -4.64 1.60 -8.82
C PHE A 30 -4.09 0.51 -7.91
N PHE A 31 -4.87 -0.54 -7.59
CA PHE A 31 -4.39 -1.70 -6.82
C PHE A 31 -3.13 -2.30 -7.45
N ARG A 32 -3.15 -2.58 -8.76
CA ARG A 32 -1.98 -3.13 -9.47
C ARG A 32 -0.75 -2.23 -9.34
N GLN A 33 -0.93 -0.92 -9.42
CA GLN A 33 0.15 0.05 -9.27
C GLN A 33 0.78 0.00 -7.88
N VAL A 34 -0.03 0.05 -6.82
CA VAL A 34 0.47 0.05 -5.44
C VAL A 34 1.04 -1.32 -5.05
N TYR A 35 0.47 -2.41 -5.55
CA TYR A 35 1.00 -3.76 -5.41
C TYR A 35 2.41 -3.87 -6.00
N ASN A 36 2.61 -3.41 -7.23
CA ASN A 36 3.92 -3.37 -7.87
C ASN A 36 4.91 -2.45 -7.12
N SER A 37 4.42 -1.40 -6.47
CA SER A 37 5.25 -0.53 -5.63
C SER A 37 5.76 -1.27 -4.38
N GLY A 38 4.93 -2.13 -3.78
CA GLY A 38 5.34 -3.02 -2.69
C GLY A 38 6.45 -3.99 -3.12
N ILE A 39 6.29 -4.64 -4.28
CA ILE A 39 7.31 -5.52 -4.87
C ILE A 39 8.61 -4.76 -5.13
N ALA A 40 8.53 -3.60 -5.78
CA ALA A 40 9.69 -2.78 -6.10
C ALA A 40 10.47 -2.35 -4.86
N ARG A 41 9.80 -2.17 -3.72
CA ARG A 41 10.45 -1.81 -2.45
C ARG A 41 11.38 -2.92 -1.97
N ILE A 42 10.97 -4.18 -2.04
CA ILE A 42 11.80 -5.34 -1.65
C ILE A 42 12.93 -5.54 -2.66
N ASN A 43 12.67 -5.35 -3.95
CA ASN A 43 13.71 -5.39 -4.98
C ASN A 43 14.80 -4.33 -4.71
N LEU A 44 14.38 -3.14 -4.33
CA LEU A 44 15.31 -2.06 -3.97
C LEU A 44 16.09 -2.37 -2.67
N TYR A 45 15.41 -2.91 -1.66
CA TYR A 45 16.04 -3.35 -0.41
C TYR A 45 17.12 -4.39 -0.63
N LYS A 46 16.86 -5.40 -1.46
CA LYS A 46 17.86 -6.44 -1.80
C LYS A 46 19.11 -5.86 -2.48
N LYS A 47 18.97 -4.77 -3.21
CA LYS A 47 20.09 -4.10 -3.90
C LYS A 47 20.77 -3.04 -3.04
N TYR A 48 19.99 -2.37 -2.19
CA TYR A 48 20.42 -1.29 -1.30
C TYR A 48 19.72 -1.43 0.06
N PRO A 49 20.27 -2.22 1.00
CA PRO A 49 19.63 -2.52 2.28
C PRO A 49 19.26 -1.26 3.07
N GLU A 50 20.07 -0.23 3.00
CA GLU A 50 19.87 1.06 3.64
C GLU A 50 18.64 1.83 3.12
N SER A 51 18.06 1.41 1.99
CA SER A 51 16.88 2.06 1.40
C SER A 51 15.57 1.75 2.11
N LEU A 52 15.51 0.68 2.91
CA LEU A 52 14.31 0.28 3.64
C LEU A 52 14.21 1.03 4.95
N LYS A 53 13.12 1.79 5.11
CA LYS A 53 12.78 2.51 6.34
C LYS A 53 11.53 1.89 6.98
N LEU A 54 11.34 2.06 8.29
CA LEU A 54 10.17 1.54 9.02
C LEU A 54 8.84 1.97 8.39
N VAL A 55 8.76 3.21 7.91
CA VAL A 55 7.55 3.73 7.23
C VAL A 55 7.13 2.91 6.02
N HIS A 56 8.07 2.24 5.34
CA HIS A 56 7.76 1.39 4.19
C HIS A 56 7.13 0.04 4.59
N MET A 57 7.22 -0.32 5.87
CA MET A 57 6.64 -1.56 6.42
C MET A 57 5.21 -1.34 6.93
N LEU A 58 4.79 -0.10 7.19
CA LEU A 58 3.47 0.22 7.72
C LEU A 58 2.31 -0.39 6.90
N PRO A 59 2.29 -0.33 5.56
CA PRO A 59 1.22 -0.96 4.79
C PRO A 59 1.19 -2.49 4.92
N MET A 60 2.36 -3.13 5.09
CA MET A 60 2.42 -4.57 5.37
C MET A 60 1.81 -4.88 6.75
N VAL A 61 2.21 -4.14 7.78
CA VAL A 61 1.66 -4.29 9.15
C VAL A 61 0.15 -4.07 9.15
N PHE A 62 -0.32 -3.04 8.45
CA PHE A 62 -1.75 -2.79 8.28
C PHE A 62 -2.46 -3.98 7.62
N THR A 63 -1.91 -4.53 6.54
CA THR A 63 -2.49 -5.68 5.82
C THR A 63 -2.57 -6.91 6.72
N VAL A 64 -1.48 -7.24 7.43
CA VAL A 64 -1.47 -8.36 8.39
C VAL A 64 -2.47 -8.11 9.51
N GLY A 65 -2.53 -6.88 10.05
CA GLY A 65 -3.49 -6.50 11.08
C GLY A 65 -4.95 -6.70 10.64
N VAL A 66 -5.31 -6.22 9.45
CA VAL A 66 -6.66 -6.42 8.88
C VAL A 66 -6.98 -7.90 8.74
N LEU A 67 -6.07 -8.68 8.16
CA LEU A 67 -6.29 -10.13 7.99
C LEU A 67 -6.41 -10.86 9.33
N SER A 68 -5.60 -10.48 10.32
CA SER A 68 -5.67 -11.06 11.68
C SER A 68 -6.99 -10.69 12.37
N MET A 69 -7.46 -9.46 12.25
CA MET A 69 -8.76 -9.04 12.81
C MET A 69 -9.92 -9.79 12.17
N LEU A 70 -9.90 -9.99 10.85
CA LEU A 70 -10.91 -10.78 10.14
C LEU A 70 -10.86 -12.25 10.56
N ALA A 71 -9.67 -12.84 10.68
CA ALA A 71 -9.52 -14.21 11.16
C ALA A 71 -10.04 -14.36 12.60
N LEU A 72 -9.71 -13.41 13.49
CA LEU A 72 -10.21 -13.41 14.87
C LEU A 72 -11.75 -13.25 14.91
N CYS A 73 -12.32 -12.42 14.06
CA CYS A 73 -13.76 -12.29 13.92
C CYS A 73 -14.42 -13.63 13.57
N LEU A 74 -13.86 -14.40 12.62
CA LEU A 74 -14.37 -15.72 12.24
C LEU A 74 -14.24 -16.74 13.37
N VAL A 75 -13.13 -16.73 14.11
CA VAL A 75 -12.95 -17.60 15.29
C VAL A 75 -13.95 -17.26 16.38
N LEU A 76 -14.12 -15.98 16.69
CA LEU A 76 -15.09 -15.53 17.70
C LEU A 76 -16.54 -15.82 17.27
N LEU A 77 -16.84 -15.76 15.98
CA LEU A 77 -18.18 -16.12 15.47
C LEU A 77 -18.53 -17.58 15.78
N ALA A 78 -17.54 -18.47 15.75
CA ALA A 78 -17.72 -19.89 16.08
C ALA A 78 -17.76 -20.16 17.59
N LEU A 79 -16.96 -19.42 18.39
CA LEU A 79 -16.78 -19.69 19.81
C LEU A 79 -17.67 -18.82 20.72
N CYS A 80 -17.82 -17.54 20.38
CA CYS A 80 -18.52 -16.53 21.18
C CYS A 80 -19.14 -15.46 20.27
N PRO A 81 -20.29 -15.74 19.61
CA PRO A 81 -20.88 -14.86 18.58
C PRO A 81 -21.14 -13.43 19.07
N THR A 82 -21.43 -13.25 20.34
CA THR A 82 -21.71 -11.94 20.96
C THR A 82 -20.50 -10.99 20.93
N LEU A 83 -19.28 -11.52 20.87
CA LEU A 83 -18.02 -10.75 20.85
C LEU A 83 -17.38 -10.67 19.45
N ALA A 84 -17.96 -11.35 18.45
CA ALA A 84 -17.39 -11.48 17.11
C ALA A 84 -17.18 -10.13 16.38
N TRP A 85 -17.94 -9.11 16.74
CA TRP A 85 -17.84 -7.76 16.15
C TRP A 85 -16.67 -6.92 16.70
N LEU A 86 -16.16 -7.25 17.91
CA LEU A 86 -15.10 -6.46 18.57
C LEU A 86 -13.85 -6.23 17.70
N PRO A 87 -13.30 -7.23 17.00
CA PRO A 87 -12.14 -7.02 16.14
C PRO A 87 -12.39 -6.07 14.98
N LEU A 88 -13.65 -5.80 14.61
CA LEU A 88 -14.01 -4.89 13.53
C LEU A 88 -14.04 -3.42 13.98
N VAL A 89 -14.07 -3.14 15.29
CA VAL A 89 -14.15 -1.78 15.83
C VAL A 89 -12.98 -0.90 15.36
N PRO A 90 -11.70 -1.33 15.43
CA PRO A 90 -10.60 -0.52 14.93
C PRO A 90 -10.70 -0.20 13.44
N LEU A 91 -11.20 -1.16 12.62
CA LEU A 91 -11.40 -0.95 11.19
C LEU A 91 -12.54 0.05 10.90
N ALA A 92 -13.61 -0.03 11.67
CA ALA A 92 -14.74 0.90 11.59
C ALA A 92 -14.30 2.33 11.98
N LEU A 93 -13.55 2.48 13.07
CA LEU A 93 -13.02 3.77 13.51
C LEU A 93 -12.06 4.35 12.46
N TYR A 94 -11.14 3.55 11.93
CA TYR A 94 -10.22 3.97 10.86
C TYR A 94 -10.98 4.44 9.62
N SER A 95 -12.00 3.66 9.18
CA SER A 95 -12.84 4.01 8.04
C SER A 95 -13.62 5.31 8.26
N LEU A 96 -14.15 5.49 9.49
CA LEU A 96 -14.88 6.70 9.85
C LEU A 96 -13.98 7.93 9.83
N LEU A 97 -12.77 7.83 10.38
CA LEU A 97 -11.79 8.93 10.37
C LEU A 97 -11.43 9.35 8.95
N ILE A 98 -11.14 8.39 8.06
CA ILE A 98 -10.85 8.68 6.64
C ILE A 98 -12.04 9.35 5.97
N CYS A 99 -13.25 8.83 6.22
CA CYS A 99 -14.46 9.37 5.63
C CYS A 99 -14.70 10.82 6.06
N ILE A 100 -14.60 11.10 7.37
CA ILE A 100 -14.81 12.45 7.93
C ILE A 100 -13.77 13.41 7.40
N ASP A 101 -12.49 13.06 7.47
CA ASP A 101 -11.38 13.92 7.02
C ASP A 101 -11.53 14.26 5.54
N SER A 102 -11.70 13.25 4.70
CA SER A 102 -11.86 13.45 3.25
C SER A 102 -13.15 14.17 2.88
N ALA A 103 -14.26 13.90 3.57
CA ALA A 103 -15.53 14.61 3.34
C ALA A 103 -15.44 16.08 3.72
N ARG A 104 -14.72 16.41 4.81
CA ARG A 104 -14.47 17.79 5.23
C ARG A 104 -13.61 18.54 4.21
N LEU A 105 -12.48 17.97 3.83
CA LEU A 105 -11.53 18.58 2.88
C LEU A 105 -12.17 18.84 1.51
N ASN A 106 -12.96 17.90 1.02
CA ASN A 106 -13.58 17.96 -0.30
C ASN A 106 -15.03 18.50 -0.30
N ARG A 107 -15.58 18.85 0.87
CA ARG A 107 -16.98 19.28 1.05
C ARG A 107 -17.98 18.33 0.40
N SER A 108 -17.72 17.02 0.44
CA SER A 108 -18.52 15.99 -0.23
C SER A 108 -18.45 14.66 0.52
N LEU A 109 -19.59 14.21 1.04
CA LEU A 109 -19.71 12.91 1.69
C LEU A 109 -19.44 11.76 0.70
N LYS A 110 -19.84 11.91 -0.57
CA LYS A 110 -19.56 10.93 -1.62
C LYS A 110 -18.06 10.70 -1.78
N ILE A 111 -17.25 11.77 -1.79
CA ILE A 111 -15.78 11.65 -1.85
C ILE A 111 -15.26 10.99 -0.57
N GLY A 112 -15.78 11.36 0.60
CA GLY A 112 -15.44 10.72 1.87
C GLY A 112 -15.63 9.19 1.83
N MET A 113 -16.77 8.72 1.36
CA MET A 113 -17.05 7.29 1.22
C MET A 113 -16.11 6.60 0.22
N GLN A 114 -15.84 7.22 -0.93
CA GLN A 114 -14.91 6.67 -1.92
C GLN A 114 -13.47 6.62 -1.41
N SER A 115 -13.08 7.53 -0.53
CA SER A 115 -11.75 7.57 0.08
C SER A 115 -11.46 6.37 0.96
N ILE A 116 -12.48 5.77 1.60
CA ILE A 116 -12.32 4.52 2.35
C ILE A 116 -11.81 3.42 1.42
N ALA A 117 -12.49 3.18 0.30
CA ALA A 117 -12.09 2.16 -0.66
C ALA A 117 -10.67 2.42 -1.22
N ALA A 118 -10.36 3.67 -1.54
CA ALA A 118 -9.04 4.04 -2.05
C ALA A 118 -7.93 3.80 -1.01
N ALA A 119 -8.16 4.12 0.27
CA ALA A 119 -7.20 3.91 1.35
C ALA A 119 -6.92 2.42 1.59
N TYR A 120 -7.96 1.59 1.65
CA TYR A 120 -7.78 0.14 1.78
C TYR A 120 -7.07 -0.46 0.56
N VAL A 121 -7.45 -0.07 -0.65
CA VAL A 121 -6.78 -0.50 -1.89
C VAL A 121 -5.30 -0.12 -1.86
N GLN A 122 -4.96 1.09 -1.41
CA GLN A 122 -3.59 1.56 -1.32
C GLN A 122 -2.77 0.75 -0.31
N LEU A 123 -3.25 0.62 0.91
CA LEU A 123 -2.49 -0.02 1.99
C LEU A 123 -2.40 -1.54 1.78
N MET A 124 -3.52 -2.20 1.49
CA MET A 124 -3.54 -3.65 1.28
C MET A 124 -2.84 -4.03 -0.03
N GLY A 125 -3.05 -3.28 -1.11
CA GLY A 125 -2.36 -3.55 -2.37
C GLY A 125 -0.84 -3.51 -2.21
N TYR A 126 -0.31 -2.45 -1.60
CA TYR A 126 1.11 -2.35 -1.30
C TYR A 126 1.56 -3.46 -0.34
N GLY A 127 0.82 -3.71 0.75
CA GLY A 127 1.15 -4.73 1.74
C GLY A 127 1.23 -6.13 1.14
N PHE A 128 0.28 -6.53 0.30
CA PHE A 128 0.32 -7.82 -0.41
C PHE A 128 1.55 -7.93 -1.33
N GLY A 129 1.83 -6.88 -2.12
CA GLY A 129 3.01 -6.86 -2.99
C GLY A 129 4.32 -6.96 -2.21
N PHE A 130 4.40 -6.28 -1.06
CA PHE A 130 5.55 -6.33 -0.17
C PHE A 130 5.74 -7.74 0.43
N ILE A 131 4.67 -8.34 0.99
CA ILE A 131 4.69 -9.69 1.61
C ILE A 131 5.11 -10.74 0.57
N GLU A 132 4.50 -10.72 -0.62
CA GLU A 132 4.83 -11.67 -1.68
C GLU A 132 6.29 -11.56 -2.12
N ALA A 133 6.76 -10.33 -2.33
CA ALA A 133 8.15 -10.11 -2.73
C ALA A 133 9.13 -10.50 -1.63
N TRP A 134 8.83 -10.19 -0.37
CA TRP A 134 9.64 -10.59 0.76
C TRP A 134 9.73 -12.10 0.85
N TRP A 135 8.60 -12.82 0.75
CA TRP A 135 8.57 -14.29 0.77
C TRP A 135 9.37 -14.89 -0.38
N LYS A 136 9.14 -14.43 -1.60
CA LYS A 136 9.82 -14.96 -2.79
C LYS A 136 11.31 -14.69 -2.79
N ARG A 137 11.74 -13.48 -2.40
CA ARG A 137 13.13 -13.05 -2.52
C ARG A 137 13.97 -13.27 -1.27
N CYS A 138 13.39 -13.11 -0.08
CA CYS A 138 14.12 -13.22 1.18
C CYS A 138 14.05 -14.64 1.75
N VAL A 139 12.88 -15.32 1.66
CA VAL A 139 12.70 -16.68 2.17
C VAL A 139 13.07 -17.73 1.13
N ARG A 140 12.52 -17.61 -0.11
CA ARG A 140 12.75 -18.60 -1.17
C ARG A 140 13.96 -18.32 -2.05
N GLY A 141 14.70 -17.25 -1.87
CA GLY A 141 15.92 -16.92 -2.61
C GLY A 141 15.72 -16.72 -4.12
N LYS A 142 14.49 -16.48 -4.61
CA LYS A 142 14.24 -16.28 -6.03
C LYS A 142 14.90 -15.01 -6.55
N SER A 143 15.29 -15.05 -7.84
CA SER A 143 15.81 -13.88 -8.57
C SER A 143 14.78 -12.74 -8.63
N GLU A 144 15.23 -11.55 -9.02
CA GLU A 144 14.37 -10.40 -9.24
C GLU A 144 13.27 -10.76 -10.24
N PHE A 145 12.00 -10.60 -9.83
CA PHE A 145 10.89 -10.68 -10.75
C PHE A 145 10.38 -9.27 -11.03
N ALA A 146 10.16 -9.01 -12.29
CA ALA A 146 9.81 -7.68 -12.75
C ALA A 146 8.40 -7.31 -12.29
N ALA A 147 8.33 -6.25 -11.49
CA ALA A 147 7.07 -5.63 -11.12
C ALA A 147 6.43 -4.89 -12.31
N PHE A 148 7.21 -4.56 -13.37
CA PHE A 148 6.82 -3.61 -14.41
C PHE A 148 7.04 -4.08 -15.85
N GLU A 149 7.60 -5.26 -16.10
CA GLU A 149 8.12 -5.65 -17.44
C GLU A 149 7.10 -5.82 -18.56
N LYS A 150 5.80 -5.95 -18.30
CA LYS A 150 4.86 -6.33 -19.38
C LYS A 150 3.65 -5.43 -19.58
N THR A 151 3.47 -4.37 -18.82
CA THR A 151 2.19 -3.63 -18.84
C THR A 151 2.30 -2.10 -18.91
N PHE A 152 3.50 -1.53 -18.95
CA PHE A 152 3.66 -0.06 -18.97
C PHE A 152 3.72 0.56 -20.37
N TYR A 153 3.99 -0.24 -21.40
CA TYR A 153 4.21 0.24 -22.77
C TYR A 153 3.31 -0.47 -23.83
N LYS A 154 2.14 -0.97 -23.39
CA LYS A 154 1.09 -1.40 -24.34
C LYS A 154 -0.10 -0.48 -24.25
#